data_9cc3cc6b696fb931a85ae3de8f5521d2
#
_entry.id   9cc3cc6b696fb931a85ae3de8f5521d2
#
_cell.length_a   1.000
_cell.length_b   1.000
_cell.length_c   1.000
_cell.angle_alpha   90.00
_cell.angle_beta   90.00
_cell.angle_gamma   90.00
#
_symmetry.space_group_name_H-M   'P 1'
#
loop_
_entity.id
_entity.type
_entity.pdbx_description
1 polymer ?
#
loop_
_entity_poly.entity_id
_entity_poly.type
_entity_poly.pdbx_seq_one_letter_code
_entity_poly.pdbx_strand_id
1 'polypeptide(L)'
;MSERSKSLQVYDRPEFAERFRRSGGFAPERKERMLEVARELLLALAPKQSRLLELGAGTGDFTRKIVASKRFDEIVVTDGAAAMLDVATERLAGAHPALRFEVVDFNGQWAGRYGMTCFDAVVSTLALHHTVEKRPLFRQVFEVLKPGGIFVLGDHMAAATRIGRYLIGRDRALERLKRPDVVATSLLEEVMELDRQRQFDEGNHCEPVSVYLATLVESGFEEVECLWQDFWMAVFVALKPQ
;
A
#
# COMPACT_ATOMS: atom_id res chain seq x y z
N MET A 1 -24.54 0.39 -10.16
CA MET A 1 -23.08 0.43 -10.49
C MET A 1 -22.46 1.40 -9.50
N SER A 2 -21.56 0.94 -8.64
CA SER A 2 -20.82 1.81 -7.72
C SER A 2 -20.00 2.80 -8.53
N GLU A 3 -20.05 4.08 -8.15
CA GLU A 3 -19.19 5.10 -8.76
C GLU A 3 -17.73 4.72 -8.52
N ARG A 4 -16.93 4.69 -9.58
CA ARG A 4 -15.51 4.32 -9.50
C ARG A 4 -14.78 5.28 -8.58
N SER A 5 -13.94 4.77 -7.66
CA SER A 5 -13.22 5.62 -6.71
C SER A 5 -12.35 6.68 -7.42
N LYS A 6 -12.13 7.83 -6.77
CA LYS A 6 -11.29 8.91 -7.33
C LYS A 6 -9.89 8.41 -7.67
N SER A 7 -9.30 7.57 -6.81
CA SER A 7 -7.98 6.99 -7.05
C SER A 7 -7.95 6.16 -8.33
N LEU A 8 -8.91 5.29 -8.56
CA LEU A 8 -8.98 4.49 -9.79
C LEU A 8 -9.13 5.35 -11.04
N GLN A 9 -9.82 6.50 -10.94
CA GLN A 9 -9.92 7.45 -12.06
C GLN A 9 -8.58 8.11 -12.40
N VAL A 10 -7.69 8.27 -11.43
CA VAL A 10 -6.35 8.85 -11.60
C VAL A 10 -5.35 7.80 -12.06
N TYR A 11 -5.29 6.66 -11.37
CA TYR A 11 -4.25 5.64 -11.54
C TYR A 11 -4.48 4.72 -12.74
N ASP A 12 -5.74 4.53 -13.16
CA ASP A 12 -6.08 3.65 -14.30
C ASP A 12 -5.99 4.38 -15.66
N ARG A 13 -4.87 5.10 -15.85
CA ARG A 13 -4.52 5.78 -17.11
C ARG A 13 -3.13 5.35 -17.53
N PRO A 14 -2.94 4.81 -18.75
CA PRO A 14 -1.64 4.33 -19.21
C PRO A 14 -0.52 5.37 -19.09
N GLU A 15 -0.81 6.63 -19.42
CA GLU A 15 0.17 7.71 -19.35
C GLU A 15 0.59 8.00 -17.91
N PHE A 16 -0.36 7.86 -16.96
CA PHE A 16 -0.07 8.02 -15.54
C PHE A 16 0.79 6.87 -15.03
N ALA A 17 0.43 5.63 -15.35
CA ALA A 17 1.17 4.44 -14.93
C ALA A 17 2.63 4.48 -15.43
N GLU A 18 2.85 4.85 -16.69
CA GLU A 18 4.19 4.98 -17.25
C GLU A 18 4.99 6.12 -16.60
N ARG A 19 4.36 7.27 -16.37
CA ARG A 19 4.99 8.38 -15.65
C ARG A 19 5.35 7.99 -14.22
N PHE A 20 4.44 7.29 -13.51
CA PHE A 20 4.67 6.81 -12.16
C PHE A 20 5.85 5.83 -12.11
N ARG A 21 5.92 4.90 -13.05
CA ARG A 21 7.04 3.96 -13.21
C ARG A 21 8.38 4.69 -13.33
N ARG A 22 8.44 5.75 -14.16
CA ARG A 22 9.69 6.51 -14.40
C ARG A 22 10.08 7.37 -13.21
N SER A 23 9.13 7.97 -12.52
CA SER A 23 9.40 8.90 -11.41
C SER A 23 9.66 8.21 -10.08
N GLY A 24 9.32 6.92 -9.94
CA GLY A 24 9.36 6.22 -8.66
C GLY A 24 8.32 6.68 -7.62
N GLY A 25 7.42 7.61 -8.02
CA GLY A 25 6.40 8.17 -7.15
C GLY A 25 6.89 9.36 -6.32
N PHE A 26 6.20 9.61 -5.19
CA PHE A 26 6.51 10.70 -4.27
C PHE A 26 7.49 10.24 -3.18
N ALA A 27 8.47 11.09 -2.81
CA ALA A 27 9.50 10.82 -1.81
C ALA A 27 10.19 9.43 -1.99
N PRO A 28 10.91 9.20 -3.11
CA PRO A 28 11.37 7.88 -3.50
C PRO A 28 12.32 7.23 -2.49
N GLU A 29 13.16 7.99 -1.81
CA GLU A 29 14.09 7.45 -0.78
C GLU A 29 13.33 6.93 0.45
N ARG A 30 12.34 7.69 0.92
CA ARG A 30 11.49 7.30 2.06
C ARG A 30 10.63 6.09 1.71
N LYS A 31 10.05 6.09 0.49
CA LYS A 31 9.33 4.93 -0.06
C LYS A 31 10.22 3.70 -0.06
N GLU A 32 11.44 3.81 -0.59
CA GLU A 32 12.38 2.69 -0.67
C GLU A 32 12.68 2.11 0.72
N ARG A 33 12.91 2.97 1.71
CA ARG A 33 13.14 2.54 3.11
C ARG A 33 11.94 1.79 3.67
N MET A 34 10.74 2.30 3.47
CA MET A 34 9.51 1.63 3.91
C MET A 34 9.33 0.25 3.23
N LEU A 35 9.56 0.16 1.91
CA LEU A 35 9.48 -1.10 1.18
C LEU A 35 10.50 -2.13 1.68
N GLU A 36 11.73 -1.72 2.03
CA GLU A 36 12.71 -2.64 2.63
C GLU A 36 12.27 -3.15 3.99
N VAL A 37 11.77 -2.28 4.88
CA VAL A 37 11.25 -2.69 6.19
C VAL A 37 10.08 -3.67 6.01
N ALA A 38 9.11 -3.37 5.14
CA ALA A 38 7.99 -4.25 4.87
C ALA A 38 8.47 -5.62 4.32
N ARG A 39 9.47 -5.62 3.42
CA ARG A 39 10.06 -6.85 2.90
C ARG A 39 10.75 -7.67 3.98
N GLU A 40 11.56 -7.04 4.83
CA GLU A 40 12.26 -7.73 5.93
C GLU A 40 11.27 -8.39 6.89
N LEU A 41 10.22 -7.68 7.29
CA LEU A 41 9.18 -8.21 8.18
C LEU A 41 8.41 -9.36 7.51
N LEU A 42 8.00 -9.19 6.25
CA LEU A 42 7.31 -10.24 5.51
C LEU A 42 8.17 -11.52 5.41
N LEU A 43 9.45 -11.39 5.06
CA LEU A 43 10.35 -12.53 4.92
C LEU A 43 10.73 -13.17 6.27
N ALA A 44 10.75 -12.41 7.36
CA ALA A 44 11.00 -12.95 8.71
C ALA A 44 9.83 -13.78 9.22
N LEU A 45 8.59 -13.35 8.94
CA LEU A 45 7.39 -13.92 9.56
C LEU A 45 6.66 -14.92 8.66
N ALA A 46 6.64 -14.73 7.33
CA ALA A 46 5.95 -15.64 6.43
C ALA A 46 6.64 -17.03 6.39
N PRO A 47 5.87 -18.12 6.37
CA PRO A 47 6.43 -19.44 6.16
C PRO A 47 7.20 -19.56 4.83
N LYS A 48 8.11 -20.51 4.74
CA LYS A 48 8.70 -20.88 3.43
C LYS A 48 7.70 -21.67 2.61
N GLN A 49 7.82 -21.58 1.27
CA GLN A 49 6.97 -22.31 0.33
C GLN A 49 5.48 -22.04 0.59
N SER A 50 5.15 -20.77 0.71
CA SER A 50 3.82 -20.28 1.09
C SER A 50 3.15 -19.49 -0.03
N ARG A 51 1.85 -19.22 0.13
CA ARG A 51 1.06 -18.42 -0.81
C ARG A 51 0.92 -17.00 -0.28
N LEU A 52 1.30 -16.04 -1.12
CA LEU A 52 1.22 -14.62 -0.83
C LEU A 52 0.15 -13.94 -1.67
N LEU A 53 -0.62 -13.04 -1.06
CA LEU A 53 -1.46 -12.07 -1.74
C LEU A 53 -0.89 -10.66 -1.56
N GLU A 54 -0.60 -9.97 -2.63
CA GLU A 54 -0.21 -8.56 -2.64
C GLU A 54 -1.39 -7.69 -3.09
N LEU A 55 -1.79 -6.74 -2.24
CA LEU A 55 -2.89 -5.79 -2.48
C LEU A 55 -2.33 -4.44 -2.89
N GLY A 56 -2.66 -3.96 -4.10
CA GLY A 56 -2.25 -2.67 -4.60
C GLY A 56 -0.78 -2.64 -5.02
N ALA A 57 -0.39 -3.54 -5.90
CA ALA A 57 1.00 -3.68 -6.36
C ALA A 57 1.50 -2.50 -7.20
N GLY A 58 0.60 -1.68 -7.74
CA GLY A 58 0.94 -0.59 -8.63
C GLY A 58 1.74 -1.09 -9.83
N THR A 59 2.89 -0.49 -10.07
CA THR A 59 3.82 -0.90 -11.15
C THR A 59 4.78 -2.02 -10.76
N GLY A 60 4.53 -2.74 -9.65
CA GLY A 60 5.27 -3.92 -9.23
C GLY A 60 6.60 -3.65 -8.51
N ASP A 61 6.76 -2.49 -7.88
CA ASP A 61 8.02 -2.14 -7.19
C ASP A 61 8.30 -3.05 -6.00
N PHE A 62 7.29 -3.34 -5.19
CA PHE A 62 7.43 -4.25 -4.06
C PHE A 62 7.46 -5.71 -4.52
N THR A 63 6.58 -6.10 -5.45
CA THR A 63 6.57 -7.45 -6.05
C THR A 63 7.97 -7.85 -6.51
N ARG A 64 8.69 -6.96 -7.21
CA ARG A 64 10.06 -7.22 -7.67
C ARG A 64 11.02 -7.57 -6.53
N LYS A 65 10.88 -6.92 -5.36
CA LYS A 65 11.72 -7.16 -4.19
C LYS A 65 11.45 -8.51 -3.54
N ILE A 66 10.20 -8.94 -3.50
CA ILE A 66 9.83 -10.22 -2.89
C ILE A 66 10.07 -11.42 -3.80
N VAL A 67 9.88 -11.27 -5.11
CA VAL A 67 10.18 -12.32 -6.10
C VAL A 67 11.64 -12.77 -6.03
N ALA A 68 12.57 -11.83 -5.87
CA ALA A 68 14.00 -12.12 -5.76
C ALA A 68 14.36 -13.02 -4.57
N SER A 69 13.50 -13.07 -3.54
CA SER A 69 13.72 -13.90 -2.34
C SER A 69 13.48 -15.39 -2.56
N LYS A 70 12.72 -15.78 -3.58
CA LYS A 70 12.27 -17.16 -3.85
C LYS A 70 11.59 -17.83 -2.65
N ARG A 71 10.94 -17.01 -1.80
CA ARG A 71 10.33 -17.45 -0.54
C ARG A 71 8.98 -18.11 -0.75
N PHE A 72 8.22 -17.63 -1.75
CA PHE A 72 6.83 -17.98 -1.98
C PHE A 72 6.68 -18.93 -3.17
N ASP A 73 5.80 -19.93 -3.06
CA ASP A 73 5.47 -20.84 -4.16
C ASP A 73 4.49 -20.21 -5.13
N GLU A 74 3.61 -19.33 -4.63
CA GLU A 74 2.65 -18.58 -5.44
C GLU A 74 2.53 -17.15 -4.90
N ILE A 75 2.50 -16.18 -5.81
CA ILE A 75 2.27 -14.77 -5.49
C ILE A 75 1.12 -14.28 -6.38
N VAL A 76 0.00 -13.94 -5.74
CA VAL A 76 -1.13 -13.28 -6.40
C VAL A 76 -0.94 -11.77 -6.26
N VAL A 77 -0.70 -11.10 -7.37
CA VAL A 77 -0.40 -9.68 -7.48
C VAL A 77 -1.66 -8.94 -7.91
N THR A 78 -2.16 -8.04 -7.07
CA THR A 78 -3.44 -7.38 -7.38
C THR A 78 -3.33 -5.87 -7.34
N ASP A 79 -4.12 -5.21 -8.19
CA ASP A 79 -4.32 -3.77 -8.18
C ASP A 79 -5.72 -3.42 -8.71
N GLY A 80 -6.30 -2.31 -8.26
CA GLY A 80 -7.57 -1.81 -8.76
C GLY A 80 -7.46 -1.11 -10.11
N ALA A 81 -6.28 -0.64 -10.47
CA ALA A 81 -5.98 0.04 -11.72
C ALA A 81 -5.33 -0.92 -12.73
N ALA A 82 -6.08 -1.30 -13.77
CA ALA A 82 -5.58 -2.21 -14.81
C ALA A 82 -4.32 -1.67 -15.49
N ALA A 83 -4.26 -0.35 -15.77
CA ALA A 83 -3.10 0.28 -16.39
C ALA A 83 -1.82 0.15 -15.56
N MET A 84 -1.92 0.19 -14.21
CA MET A 84 -0.79 -0.06 -13.32
C MET A 84 -0.35 -1.51 -13.38
N LEU A 85 -1.31 -2.42 -13.37
CA LEU A 85 -1.06 -3.86 -13.37
C LEU A 85 -0.46 -4.33 -14.71
N ASP A 86 -0.83 -3.72 -15.83
CA ASP A 86 -0.23 -3.99 -17.14
C ASP A 86 1.27 -3.68 -17.11
N VAL A 87 1.66 -2.54 -16.56
CA VAL A 87 3.08 -2.17 -16.36
C VAL A 87 3.79 -3.17 -15.45
N ALA A 88 3.15 -3.60 -14.35
CA ALA A 88 3.73 -4.60 -13.45
C ALA A 88 3.93 -5.94 -14.15
N THR A 89 2.95 -6.39 -14.94
CA THR A 89 2.99 -7.63 -15.69
C THR A 89 4.15 -7.63 -16.69
N GLU A 90 4.32 -6.55 -17.45
CA GLU A 90 5.44 -6.40 -18.40
C GLU A 90 6.80 -6.44 -17.69
N ARG A 91 6.93 -5.70 -16.59
CA ARG A 91 8.19 -5.60 -15.82
C ARG A 91 8.61 -6.90 -15.14
N LEU A 92 7.65 -7.72 -14.79
CA LEU A 92 7.85 -8.96 -14.02
C LEU A 92 7.72 -10.22 -14.87
N ALA A 93 7.59 -10.06 -16.18
CA ALA A 93 7.50 -11.19 -17.12
C ALA A 93 8.68 -12.15 -16.92
N GLY A 94 8.39 -13.41 -16.63
CA GLY A 94 9.41 -14.45 -16.41
C GLY A 94 10.17 -14.37 -15.08
N ALA A 95 9.87 -13.40 -14.20
CA ALA A 95 10.57 -13.25 -12.94
C ALA A 95 10.29 -14.37 -11.92
N HIS A 96 9.10 -14.97 -11.99
CA HIS A 96 8.70 -16.09 -11.14
C HIS A 96 7.62 -16.94 -11.86
N PRO A 97 7.69 -18.27 -11.80
CA PRO A 97 6.79 -19.15 -12.58
C PRO A 97 5.33 -19.10 -12.10
N ALA A 98 5.09 -18.73 -10.85
CA ALA A 98 3.76 -18.73 -10.25
C ALA A 98 3.30 -17.31 -9.85
N LEU A 99 3.65 -16.28 -10.64
CA LEU A 99 3.03 -14.97 -10.54
C LEU A 99 1.68 -14.99 -11.24
N ARG A 100 0.65 -14.48 -10.54
CA ARG A 100 -0.67 -14.21 -11.11
C ARG A 100 -1.00 -12.75 -10.93
N PHE A 101 -1.51 -12.11 -11.99
CA PHE A 101 -1.92 -10.70 -11.96
C PHE A 101 -3.43 -10.59 -12.10
N GLU A 102 -4.09 -9.92 -11.17
CA GLU A 102 -5.54 -9.83 -11.13
C GLU A 102 -6.01 -8.41 -10.78
N VAL A 103 -6.94 -7.86 -11.58
CA VAL A 103 -7.56 -6.57 -11.28
C VAL A 103 -8.60 -6.74 -10.17
N VAL A 104 -8.43 -6.02 -9.06
CA VAL A 104 -9.27 -6.13 -7.86
C VAL A 104 -9.54 -4.74 -7.27
N ASP A 105 -10.81 -4.33 -7.23
CA ASP A 105 -11.21 -3.12 -6.51
C ASP A 105 -11.41 -3.43 -5.02
N PHE A 106 -10.55 -2.86 -4.18
CA PHE A 106 -10.54 -3.08 -2.73
C PHE A 106 -11.66 -2.35 -1.98
N ASN A 107 -12.39 -1.45 -2.63
CA ASN A 107 -13.57 -0.81 -2.06
C ASN A 107 -14.82 -1.71 -2.14
N GLY A 108 -14.76 -2.82 -2.88
CA GLY A 108 -15.82 -3.80 -3.04
C GLY A 108 -15.65 -5.05 -2.17
N GLN A 109 -16.48 -6.05 -2.44
CA GLN A 109 -16.36 -7.39 -1.87
C GLN A 109 -15.46 -8.24 -2.77
N TRP A 110 -14.21 -8.44 -2.34
CA TRP A 110 -13.18 -9.11 -3.15
C TRP A 110 -12.70 -10.45 -2.58
N ALA A 111 -12.76 -10.64 -1.24
CA ALA A 111 -12.24 -11.84 -0.58
C ALA A 111 -12.90 -13.13 -1.10
N GLY A 112 -14.20 -13.08 -1.41
CA GLY A 112 -14.95 -14.22 -1.93
C GLY A 112 -14.41 -14.81 -3.25
N ARG A 113 -13.56 -14.06 -4.00
CA ARG A 113 -12.89 -14.55 -5.21
C ARG A 113 -11.87 -15.66 -4.91
N TYR A 114 -11.26 -15.61 -3.73
CA TYR A 114 -10.18 -16.51 -3.33
C TYR A 114 -10.66 -17.63 -2.41
N GLY A 115 -11.80 -17.45 -1.76
CA GLY A 115 -12.28 -18.30 -0.68
C GLY A 115 -11.63 -17.94 0.66
N MET A 116 -12.11 -18.58 1.72
CA MET A 116 -11.58 -18.34 3.07
C MET A 116 -10.27 -19.12 3.29
N THR A 117 -9.39 -18.59 4.12
CA THR A 117 -8.17 -19.27 4.60
C THR A 117 -7.25 -19.80 3.50
N CYS A 118 -7.00 -18.99 2.47
CA CYS A 118 -6.23 -19.40 1.29
C CYS A 118 -4.76 -18.99 1.32
N PHE A 119 -4.42 -17.89 2.01
CA PHE A 119 -3.09 -17.30 1.98
C PHE A 119 -2.38 -17.42 3.32
N ASP A 120 -1.09 -17.69 3.26
CA ASP A 120 -0.21 -17.72 4.44
C ASP A 120 0.22 -16.31 4.83
N ALA A 121 0.28 -15.41 3.85
CA ALA A 121 0.61 -14.01 4.06
C ALA A 121 -0.20 -13.10 3.12
N VAL A 122 -0.55 -11.91 3.61
CA VAL A 122 -1.05 -10.79 2.80
C VAL A 122 -0.11 -9.61 3.01
N VAL A 123 0.19 -8.88 1.96
CA VAL A 123 0.98 -7.65 2.03
C VAL A 123 0.32 -6.53 1.22
N SER A 124 0.45 -5.32 1.70
CA SER A 124 0.10 -4.13 0.91
C SER A 124 1.11 -3.03 1.17
N THR A 125 1.50 -2.32 0.11
CA THR A 125 2.39 -1.16 0.24
C THR A 125 1.87 0.01 -0.58
N LEU A 126 1.64 1.15 0.11
CA LEU A 126 1.23 2.44 -0.49
C LEU A 126 -0.05 2.36 -1.35
N ALA A 127 -1.04 1.59 -0.91
CA ALA A 127 -2.27 1.40 -1.67
C ALA A 127 -3.56 1.55 -0.85
N LEU A 128 -3.59 1.04 0.37
CA LEU A 128 -4.85 0.96 1.11
C LEU A 128 -5.32 2.31 1.68
N HIS A 129 -4.47 3.33 1.68
CA HIS A 129 -4.90 4.70 1.98
C HIS A 129 -5.91 5.25 0.95
N HIS A 130 -6.05 4.64 -0.22
CA HIS A 130 -7.09 4.97 -1.20
C HIS A 130 -8.46 4.35 -0.89
N THR A 131 -8.54 3.42 0.05
CA THR A 131 -9.81 2.81 0.45
C THR A 131 -10.49 3.67 1.51
N VAL A 132 -11.77 3.97 1.33
CA VAL A 132 -12.53 4.84 2.22
C VAL A 132 -12.71 4.20 3.59
N GLU A 133 -13.15 2.95 3.64
CA GLU A 133 -13.48 2.24 4.87
C GLU A 133 -12.47 1.13 5.16
N LYS A 134 -11.61 1.32 6.17
CA LYS A 134 -10.55 0.37 6.53
C LYS A 134 -11.07 -0.91 7.17
N ARG A 135 -12.14 -0.82 7.98
CA ARG A 135 -12.64 -1.97 8.73
C ARG A 135 -13.19 -3.09 7.84
N PRO A 136 -14.07 -2.83 6.85
CA PRO A 136 -14.50 -3.86 5.89
C PRO A 136 -13.33 -4.43 5.08
N LEU A 137 -12.37 -3.61 4.71
CA LEU A 137 -11.16 -4.04 4.01
C LEU A 137 -10.34 -5.01 4.86
N PHE A 138 -10.00 -4.65 6.11
CA PHE A 138 -9.18 -5.49 6.98
C PHE A 138 -9.88 -6.79 7.39
N ARG A 139 -11.22 -6.78 7.50
CA ARG A 139 -11.98 -8.02 7.67
C ARG A 139 -11.82 -8.97 6.50
N GLN A 140 -11.86 -8.48 5.27
CA GLN A 140 -11.63 -9.30 4.09
C GLN A 140 -10.18 -9.83 4.04
N VAL A 141 -9.19 -9.03 4.45
CA VAL A 141 -7.80 -9.51 4.61
C VAL A 141 -7.74 -10.63 5.66
N PHE A 142 -8.41 -10.46 6.79
CA PHE A 142 -8.51 -11.48 7.83
C PHE A 142 -9.16 -12.78 7.33
N GLU A 143 -10.23 -12.68 6.55
CA GLU A 143 -10.96 -13.83 6.00
C GLU A 143 -10.11 -14.69 5.07
N VAL A 144 -9.32 -14.08 4.18
CA VAL A 144 -8.49 -14.81 3.21
C VAL A 144 -7.22 -15.40 3.82
N LEU A 145 -6.77 -14.91 4.98
CA LEU A 145 -5.62 -15.45 5.68
C LEU A 145 -5.94 -16.77 6.35
N LYS A 146 -5.01 -17.72 6.32
CA LYS A 146 -5.04 -18.95 7.13
C LYS A 146 -4.89 -18.62 8.62
N PRO A 147 -5.35 -19.50 9.54
CA PRO A 147 -4.94 -19.40 10.94
C PRO A 147 -3.41 -19.33 11.06
N GLY A 148 -2.90 -18.45 11.90
CA GLY A 148 -1.47 -18.14 12.00
C GLY A 148 -0.88 -17.35 10.84
N GLY A 149 -1.69 -16.94 9.87
CA GLY A 149 -1.27 -16.12 8.73
C GLY A 149 -1.00 -14.68 9.13
N ILE A 150 -0.15 -14.00 8.37
CA ILE A 150 0.33 -12.65 8.67
C ILE A 150 -0.17 -11.62 7.66
N PHE A 151 -0.40 -10.41 8.15
CA PHE A 151 -0.63 -9.23 7.32
C PHE A 151 0.49 -8.20 7.57
N VAL A 152 1.17 -7.78 6.52
CA VAL A 152 2.15 -6.69 6.55
C VAL A 152 1.60 -5.52 5.75
N LEU A 153 1.49 -4.35 6.38
CA LEU A 153 0.97 -3.13 5.77
C LEU A 153 2.00 -2.01 5.89
N GLY A 154 2.52 -1.54 4.76
CA GLY A 154 3.29 -0.30 4.67
C GLY A 154 2.48 0.78 3.97
N ASP A 155 2.11 1.88 4.68
CA ASP A 155 1.20 2.85 4.05
C ASP A 155 1.40 4.29 4.56
N HIS A 156 0.68 5.21 3.92
CA HIS A 156 0.58 6.61 4.33
C HIS A 156 -0.33 6.77 5.55
N MET A 157 0.14 7.57 6.50
CA MET A 157 -0.57 7.87 7.74
C MET A 157 -0.92 9.34 7.85
N ALA A 158 -2.06 9.63 8.48
CA ALA A 158 -2.42 10.96 8.93
C ALA A 158 -1.89 11.20 10.37
N ALA A 159 -1.87 12.47 10.78
CA ALA A 159 -1.60 12.81 12.17
C ALA A 159 -2.90 12.94 12.97
N ALA A 160 -2.90 12.45 14.20
CA ALA A 160 -4.03 12.57 15.12
C ALA A 160 -4.22 14.01 15.66
N THR A 161 -3.15 14.79 15.81
CA THR A 161 -3.17 16.10 16.46
C THR A 161 -2.98 17.25 15.47
N ARG A 162 -3.36 18.47 15.88
CA ARG A 162 -3.16 19.69 15.08
C ARG A 162 -1.67 19.95 14.79
N ILE A 163 -0.81 19.80 15.81
CA ILE A 163 0.63 19.99 15.64
C ILE A 163 1.23 18.92 14.73
N GLY A 164 0.80 17.68 14.86
CA GLY A 164 1.22 16.59 13.98
C GLY A 164 0.83 16.85 12.54
N ARG A 165 -0.40 17.30 12.26
CA ARG A 165 -0.84 17.66 10.91
C ARG A 165 0.01 18.78 10.30
N TYR A 166 0.35 19.79 11.09
CA TYR A 166 1.25 20.86 10.63
C TYR A 166 2.64 20.32 10.28
N LEU A 167 3.23 19.51 11.16
CA LEU A 167 4.58 18.97 10.97
C LEU A 167 4.64 17.99 9.79
N ILE A 168 3.65 17.11 9.63
CA ILE A 168 3.54 16.22 8.47
C ILE A 168 3.35 17.03 7.19
N GLY A 169 2.45 18.00 7.17
CA GLY A 169 2.23 18.85 5.99
C GLY A 169 3.49 19.62 5.59
N ARG A 170 4.22 20.15 6.59
CA ARG A 170 5.49 20.82 6.36
C ARG A 170 6.56 19.88 5.78
N ASP A 171 6.71 18.69 6.34
CA ASP A 171 7.69 17.70 5.87
C ASP A 171 7.37 17.25 4.43
N ARG A 172 6.11 16.98 4.12
CA ARG A 172 5.66 16.66 2.75
C ARG A 172 5.90 17.80 1.77
N ALA A 173 5.68 19.04 2.18
CA ALA A 173 5.95 20.22 1.35
C ALA A 173 7.45 20.36 1.07
N LEU A 174 8.30 20.11 2.07
CA LEU A 174 9.77 20.10 1.87
C LEU A 174 10.20 19.00 0.89
N GLU A 175 9.59 17.82 0.92
CA GLU A 175 9.84 16.78 -0.08
C GLU A 175 9.40 17.20 -1.49
N ARG A 176 8.28 17.93 -1.61
CA ARG A 176 7.85 18.48 -2.92
C ARG A 176 8.81 19.53 -3.45
N LEU A 177 9.35 20.39 -2.61
CA LEU A 177 10.32 21.42 -3.01
C LEU A 177 11.64 20.84 -3.55
N LYS A 178 11.96 19.58 -3.25
CA LYS A 178 13.10 18.89 -3.85
C LYS A 178 12.87 18.49 -5.32
N ARG A 179 11.64 18.54 -5.79
CA ARG A 179 11.29 18.11 -7.14
C ARG A 179 11.52 19.22 -8.16
N PRO A 180 12.06 18.87 -9.35
CA PRO A 180 12.39 19.87 -10.37
C PRO A 180 11.18 20.55 -11.02
N ASP A 181 9.99 19.95 -10.87
CA ASP A 181 8.73 20.48 -11.40
C ASP A 181 8.02 21.47 -10.45
N VAL A 182 8.59 21.70 -9.26
CA VAL A 182 8.08 22.68 -8.29
C VAL A 182 8.92 23.95 -8.36
N VAL A 183 8.27 25.09 -8.57
CA VAL A 183 8.96 26.39 -8.66
C VAL A 183 9.54 26.75 -7.29
N ALA A 184 10.85 26.94 -7.23
CA ALA A 184 11.60 27.22 -5.99
C ALA A 184 11.22 28.55 -5.29
N THR A 185 10.39 29.38 -5.90
CA THR A 185 9.92 30.67 -5.38
C THR A 185 8.61 30.56 -4.58
N SER A 186 7.99 29.37 -4.52
CA SER A 186 6.75 29.17 -3.76
C SER A 186 6.99 29.23 -2.27
N LEU A 187 6.13 29.94 -1.52
CA LEU A 187 6.14 29.92 -0.08
C LEU A 187 5.81 28.53 0.43
N LEU A 188 6.43 28.11 1.52
CA LEU A 188 6.22 26.77 2.11
C LEU A 188 4.73 26.49 2.37
N GLU A 189 3.99 27.48 2.86
CA GLU A 189 2.56 27.38 3.14
C GLU A 189 1.72 27.13 1.88
N GLU A 190 2.09 27.75 0.75
CA GLU A 190 1.44 27.49 -0.55
C GLU A 190 1.70 26.06 -1.01
N VAL A 191 2.91 25.55 -0.83
CA VAL A 191 3.25 24.16 -1.19
C VAL A 191 2.53 23.17 -0.28
N MET A 192 2.35 23.49 1.00
CA MET A 192 1.55 22.68 1.93
C MET A 192 0.09 22.60 1.49
N GLU A 193 -0.49 23.72 1.06
CA GLU A 193 -1.85 23.75 0.54
C GLU A 193 -2.00 22.95 -0.75
N LEU A 194 -1.09 23.12 -1.70
CA LEU A 194 -1.07 22.36 -2.95
C LEU A 194 -0.92 20.86 -2.70
N ASP A 195 -0.09 20.44 -1.72
CA ASP A 195 0.02 19.02 -1.33
C ASP A 195 -1.28 18.49 -0.77
N ARG A 196 -1.95 19.24 0.09
CA ARG A 196 -3.24 18.86 0.66
C ARG A 196 -4.31 18.69 -0.42
N GLN A 197 -4.38 19.64 -1.37
CA GLN A 197 -5.33 19.56 -2.49
C GLN A 197 -5.06 18.33 -3.35
N ARG A 198 -3.80 18.02 -3.66
CA ARG A 198 -3.43 16.81 -4.40
C ARG A 198 -3.86 15.52 -3.69
N GLN A 199 -3.62 15.42 -2.40
CA GLN A 199 -4.05 14.23 -1.64
C GLN A 199 -5.57 14.04 -1.73
N PHE A 200 -6.33 15.12 -1.66
CA PHE A 200 -7.78 15.07 -1.82
C PHE A 200 -8.19 14.67 -3.26
N ASP A 201 -7.53 15.19 -4.28
CA ASP A 201 -7.82 14.90 -5.68
C ASP A 201 -7.44 13.45 -6.05
N GLU A 202 -6.37 12.92 -5.45
CA GLU A 202 -5.94 11.53 -5.58
C GLU A 202 -6.80 10.53 -4.77
N GLY A 203 -7.77 11.02 -3.98
CA GLY A 203 -8.65 10.19 -3.17
C GLY A 203 -7.94 9.51 -2.01
N ASN A 204 -7.05 10.22 -1.32
CA ASN A 204 -6.34 9.70 -0.16
C ASN A 204 -7.19 9.80 1.11
N HIS A 205 -7.38 8.67 1.78
CA HIS A 205 -8.11 8.50 3.03
C HIS A 205 -7.15 7.95 4.11
N CYS A 206 -6.11 8.75 4.41
CA CYS A 206 -5.14 8.38 5.43
C CYS A 206 -5.72 8.55 6.83
N GLU A 207 -5.48 7.58 7.69
CA GLU A 207 -5.86 7.60 9.10
C GLU A 207 -4.63 7.66 10.01
N PRO A 208 -4.75 8.11 11.26
CA PRO A 208 -3.67 8.04 12.24
C PRO A 208 -3.26 6.59 12.55
N VAL A 209 -1.99 6.39 12.94
CA VAL A 209 -1.46 5.08 13.36
C VAL A 209 -2.36 4.40 14.40
N SER A 210 -2.84 5.16 15.40
CA SER A 210 -3.74 4.62 16.43
C SER A 210 -5.05 4.08 15.89
N VAL A 211 -5.59 4.70 14.82
CA VAL A 211 -6.82 4.22 14.16
C VAL A 211 -6.54 2.93 13.38
N TYR A 212 -5.41 2.84 12.68
CA TYR A 212 -5.02 1.60 12.00
C TYR A 212 -4.87 0.44 12.99
N LEU A 213 -4.14 0.65 14.10
CA LEU A 213 -3.96 -0.37 15.15
C LEU A 213 -5.31 -0.84 15.72
N ALA A 214 -6.17 0.10 16.11
CA ALA A 214 -7.49 -0.22 16.64
C ALA A 214 -8.35 -0.98 15.62
N THR A 215 -8.37 -0.53 14.36
CA THR A 215 -9.19 -1.15 13.32
C THR A 215 -8.71 -2.56 12.95
N LEU A 216 -7.40 -2.82 12.98
CA LEU A 216 -6.85 -4.17 12.80
C LEU A 216 -7.29 -5.10 13.93
N VAL A 217 -7.17 -4.68 15.19
CA VAL A 217 -7.64 -5.46 16.34
C VAL A 217 -9.16 -5.72 16.25
N GLU A 218 -9.96 -4.70 15.94
CA GLU A 218 -11.41 -4.83 15.74
C GLU A 218 -11.80 -5.73 14.57
N SER A 219 -10.88 -5.97 13.63
CA SER A 219 -11.08 -6.88 12.50
C SER A 219 -10.74 -8.33 12.84
N GLY A 220 -10.23 -8.59 14.06
CA GLY A 220 -9.93 -9.93 14.58
C GLY A 220 -8.46 -10.27 14.65
N PHE A 221 -7.56 -9.39 14.23
CA PHE A 221 -6.13 -9.61 14.32
C PHE A 221 -5.62 -9.52 15.77
N GLU A 222 -4.62 -10.32 16.05
CA GLU A 222 -3.82 -10.28 17.29
C GLU A 222 -2.38 -9.84 16.98
N GLU A 223 -1.60 -9.55 18.02
CA GLU A 223 -0.20 -9.11 17.91
C GLU A 223 -0.01 -7.98 16.88
N VAL A 224 -0.89 -6.98 16.96
CA VAL A 224 -0.89 -5.84 16.03
C VAL A 224 0.12 -4.80 16.49
N GLU A 225 1.16 -4.56 15.68
CA GLU A 225 2.24 -3.64 16.00
C GLU A 225 2.55 -2.69 14.84
N CYS A 226 2.91 -1.45 15.16
CA CYS A 226 3.55 -0.51 14.25
C CYS A 226 5.07 -0.58 14.50
N LEU A 227 5.81 -1.27 13.63
CA LEU A 227 7.24 -1.54 13.83
C LEU A 227 8.17 -0.52 13.19
N TRP A 228 7.64 0.34 12.34
CA TRP A 228 8.39 1.45 11.76
C TRP A 228 7.46 2.62 11.44
N GLN A 229 7.93 3.83 11.71
CA GLN A 229 7.24 5.06 11.33
C GLN A 229 8.25 6.16 10.97
N ASP A 230 7.98 6.85 9.87
CA ASP A 230 8.71 8.06 9.45
C ASP A 230 7.68 9.11 8.99
N PHE A 231 7.37 10.04 9.90
CA PHE A 231 6.36 11.07 9.76
C PHE A 231 5.00 10.53 9.28
N TRP A 232 4.80 10.48 7.97
CA TRP A 232 3.56 10.13 7.29
C TRP A 232 3.59 8.76 6.58
N MET A 233 4.61 7.96 6.85
CA MET A 233 4.67 6.55 6.43
C MET A 233 4.85 5.66 7.65
N ALA A 234 4.20 4.51 7.65
CA ALA A 234 4.37 3.52 8.71
C ALA A 234 4.29 2.09 8.16
N VAL A 235 4.88 1.13 8.89
CA VAL A 235 4.79 -0.30 8.61
C VAL A 235 4.21 -1.01 9.82
N PHE A 236 3.14 -1.76 9.56
CA PHE A 236 2.42 -2.56 10.56
C PHE A 236 2.57 -4.04 10.27
N VAL A 237 2.48 -4.82 11.32
CA VAL A 237 2.32 -6.26 11.27
C VAL A 237 1.09 -6.64 12.09
N ALA A 238 0.32 -7.61 11.62
CA ALA A 238 -0.81 -8.16 12.32
C ALA A 238 -0.90 -9.67 12.07
N LEU A 239 -1.21 -10.44 13.11
CA LEU A 239 -1.29 -11.89 13.07
C LEU A 239 -2.77 -12.34 13.14
N LYS A 240 -3.17 -13.25 12.27
CA LYS A 240 -4.42 -13.97 12.44
C LYS A 240 -4.21 -15.09 13.48
N PRO A 241 -5.02 -15.18 14.55
CA PRO A 241 -4.87 -16.24 15.54
C PRO A 241 -4.96 -17.64 14.92
N GLN A 242 -4.48 -18.65 15.68
CA GLN A 242 -4.48 -20.06 15.27
C GLN A 242 -5.91 -20.62 15.18
#